data_d3bb870e40c44461cb0ef4d5300c0415
#
_entry.id   d3bb870e40c44461cb0ef4d5300c0415
#
_cell.length_a   1.000
_cell.length_b   1.000
_cell.length_c   1.000
_cell.angle_alpha   90.00
_cell.angle_beta   90.00
_cell.angle_gamma   90.00
#
_symmetry.space_group_name_H-M   'P 1'
#
loop_
_entity.id
_entity.type
_entity.pdbx_description
1 polymer ?
#
loop_
_entity_poly.entity_id
_entity_poly.type
_entity_poly.pdbx_seq_one_letter_code
_entity_poly.pdbx_strand_id
1 'polypeptide(L)'
;MFQILLLPQKKYWDWVRACRNYVLTFGAHLTPDPSAAARYMAPRQVISFPSLEGAFAEANDIQVWFASNHPEVMLDPIEATDPASLETELGRRVSEDDRFGQKDRPFYMLWPTEYPVITQRFGANARIYSRFGMPGHEGVDIRALPNTKIYSCAEGDIYRVEKNPKGHSYGIHVRIRHQGGFRTIYGHLARAQVEVGQHVEAGEVIGTADSTGASVGSHLHLSLKQDHATESGQTKYPKDIIDPTEFLVWPDKAWSKTFELWGPGKCLIGAHGRIGAKLSEDDLRVIDDAQLEAVVINLSESDETIARLRELRSGMFLMARLKTDFSDEPISPKRFVSTVQSGIEALYRHDVRYFEVAPNPNLQSEGWRRSWHDGAGFGTWFQDVTGRLRDRFPDAKLGFPGLSPGITVPGKREEQYRFLEGADEAILGADWIGLNIYWATASDMEQLSEGQSYEEYRLRYPNKLMFVTEFGNPAEDLSGAVKANQYLEFYRQLREKPGIGAAFAFAISAKEGHANLVWRSSKADSEQMANAIGSRTF
;
A
#
# COMPACT_ATOMS: atom_id res chain seq x y z
N MET A 1 10.94 30.72 -8.52
CA MET A 1 11.09 30.36 -7.10
C MET A 1 10.35 29.06 -6.87
N PHE A 2 11.00 28.04 -6.31
CA PHE A 2 10.40 26.74 -6.09
C PHE A 2 9.61 26.75 -4.77
N GLN A 3 8.39 26.24 -4.76
CA GLN A 3 7.55 26.22 -3.55
C GLN A 3 7.02 24.85 -3.25
N ILE A 4 6.98 24.54 -1.96
CA ILE A 4 6.38 23.35 -1.41
C ILE A 4 5.31 23.76 -0.41
N LEU A 5 4.13 23.17 -0.53
CA LEU A 5 3.11 23.20 0.51
C LEU A 5 3.28 21.95 1.37
N LEU A 6 3.74 22.16 2.60
CA LEU A 6 3.82 21.13 3.61
C LEU A 6 2.47 21.05 4.34
N LEU A 7 1.79 19.93 4.21
CA LEU A 7 0.42 19.74 4.68
C LEU A 7 0.33 18.75 5.83
N PRO A 8 -0.60 18.93 6.79
CA PRO A 8 -0.80 18.00 7.88
C PRO A 8 -1.12 16.58 7.40
N GLN A 9 -0.58 15.57 8.09
CA GLN A 9 -0.82 14.17 7.76
C GLN A 9 -2.25 13.73 8.06
N LYS A 10 -2.80 14.17 9.19
CA LYS A 10 -4.17 13.87 9.57
C LYS A 10 -5.13 14.49 8.56
N LYS A 11 -5.97 13.66 7.93
CA LYS A 11 -6.87 14.05 6.85
C LYS A 11 -6.15 14.73 5.67
N TYR A 12 -4.98 14.22 5.29
CA TYR A 12 -4.10 14.78 4.27
C TYR A 12 -4.84 15.18 2.98
N TRP A 13 -5.71 14.30 2.47
CA TRP A 13 -6.45 14.57 1.24
C TRP A 13 -7.47 15.70 1.33
N ASP A 14 -7.97 16.03 2.52
CA ASP A 14 -8.82 17.22 2.71
C ASP A 14 -7.98 18.50 2.55
N TRP A 15 -6.76 18.49 3.08
CA TRP A 15 -5.79 19.58 2.88
C TRP A 15 -5.35 19.71 1.42
N VAL A 16 -5.08 18.60 0.73
CA VAL A 16 -4.76 18.59 -0.71
C VAL A 16 -5.89 19.22 -1.52
N ARG A 17 -7.15 18.87 -1.24
CA ARG A 17 -8.31 19.47 -1.90
C ARG A 17 -8.42 20.98 -1.67
N ALA A 18 -8.13 21.44 -0.47
CA ALA A 18 -8.12 22.86 -0.13
C ALA A 18 -7.05 23.68 -0.90
N CYS A 19 -5.94 23.03 -1.25
CA CYS A 19 -4.84 23.68 -1.97
C CYS A 19 -5.00 23.71 -3.50
N ARG A 20 -6.00 23.02 -4.06
CA ARG A 20 -6.12 22.73 -5.50
C ARG A 20 -5.96 23.96 -6.41
N ASN A 21 -6.68 25.02 -6.12
CA ASN A 21 -6.67 26.24 -6.94
C ASN A 21 -5.30 26.93 -6.91
N TYR A 22 -4.74 27.06 -5.72
CA TYR A 22 -3.40 27.63 -5.52
C TYR A 22 -2.30 26.85 -6.22
N VAL A 23 -2.33 25.53 -6.11
CA VAL A 23 -1.36 24.63 -6.75
C VAL A 23 -1.41 24.74 -8.26
N LEU A 24 -2.61 24.78 -8.83
CA LEU A 24 -2.80 24.96 -10.27
C LEU A 24 -2.36 26.35 -10.78
N THR A 25 -2.53 27.36 -9.94
CA THR A 25 -2.12 28.73 -10.30
C THR A 25 -0.61 28.90 -10.27
N PHE A 26 0.05 28.36 -9.25
CA PHE A 26 1.46 28.66 -8.97
C PHE A 26 2.43 27.47 -9.12
N GLY A 27 1.94 26.26 -9.39
CA GLY A 27 2.77 25.06 -9.55
C GLY A 27 3.48 24.64 -8.27
N ALA A 28 2.87 24.84 -7.09
CA ALA A 28 3.45 24.41 -5.83
C ALA A 28 3.40 22.89 -5.68
N HIS A 29 4.49 22.28 -5.18
CA HIS A 29 4.51 20.85 -4.85
C HIS A 29 3.88 20.61 -3.48
N LEU A 30 3.34 19.42 -3.26
CA LEU A 30 2.65 19.04 -2.04
C LEU A 30 3.38 17.89 -1.34
N THR A 31 3.65 18.02 -0.05
CA THR A 31 4.17 16.90 0.77
C THR A 31 3.64 16.99 2.21
N PRO A 32 3.38 15.87 2.89
CA PRO A 32 3.11 15.84 4.32
C PRO A 32 4.37 15.60 5.16
N ASP A 33 5.53 15.42 4.52
CA ASP A 33 6.80 15.04 5.15
C ASP A 33 7.75 16.24 5.20
N PRO A 34 8.07 16.78 6.40
CA PRO A 34 9.00 17.88 6.57
C PRO A 34 10.41 17.58 6.02
N SER A 35 10.91 16.36 6.20
CA SER A 35 12.21 15.96 5.70
C SER A 35 12.23 15.86 4.16
N ALA A 36 11.13 15.43 3.55
CA ALA A 36 10.99 15.45 2.08
C ALA A 36 10.93 16.89 1.58
N ALA A 37 10.16 17.78 2.24
CA ALA A 37 10.10 19.19 1.90
C ALA A 37 11.48 19.86 1.90
N ALA A 38 12.32 19.53 2.89
CA ALA A 38 13.67 20.08 3.01
C ALA A 38 14.66 19.57 1.95
N ARG A 39 14.45 18.36 1.41
CA ARG A 39 15.34 17.73 0.42
C ARG A 39 15.25 18.29 -0.99
N TYR A 40 14.22 19.04 -1.32
CA TYR A 40 14.11 19.69 -2.63
C TYR A 40 15.09 20.84 -2.73
N MET A 41 16.32 20.55 -3.12
CA MET A 41 17.46 21.48 -3.21
C MET A 41 17.34 22.39 -4.43
N ALA A 42 16.49 23.41 -4.37
CA ALA A 42 16.47 24.47 -5.37
C ALA A 42 16.89 25.81 -4.72
N PRO A 43 17.69 26.66 -5.39
CA PRO A 43 17.97 27.98 -4.89
C PRO A 43 16.66 28.78 -4.73
N ARG A 44 16.46 29.37 -3.55
CA ARG A 44 15.25 30.10 -3.16
C ARG A 44 13.99 29.22 -3.02
N GLN A 45 14.13 28.09 -2.34
CA GLN A 45 13.01 27.27 -1.95
C GLN A 45 12.22 27.92 -0.82
N VAL A 46 10.89 27.92 -0.96
CA VAL A 46 9.96 28.34 0.09
C VAL A 46 9.10 27.17 0.50
N ILE A 47 8.97 26.94 1.80
CA ILE A 47 8.04 25.97 2.35
C ILE A 47 6.89 26.73 3.02
N SER A 48 5.71 26.62 2.44
CA SER A 48 4.46 27.17 2.99
C SER A 48 3.71 26.07 3.75
N PHE A 49 3.17 26.38 4.91
CA PHE A 49 2.47 25.40 5.75
C PHE A 49 1.44 26.05 6.66
N PRO A 50 0.31 25.38 6.98
CA PRO A 50 -0.62 25.84 7.99
C PRO A 50 0.04 25.83 9.37
N SER A 51 -0.06 26.94 10.10
CA SER A 51 0.51 27.14 11.45
C SER A 51 -0.29 26.36 12.50
N LEU A 52 -0.11 25.04 12.55
CA LEU A 52 -0.81 24.14 13.45
C LEU A 52 0.17 23.41 14.37
N GLU A 53 -0.01 23.57 15.67
CA GLU A 53 0.77 22.84 16.68
C GLU A 53 0.52 21.32 16.58
N GLY A 54 1.57 20.51 16.59
CA GLY A 54 1.47 19.05 16.55
C GLY A 54 0.89 18.44 15.27
N ALA A 55 0.76 19.23 14.19
CA ALA A 55 0.18 18.77 12.93
C ALA A 55 1.15 17.94 12.07
N PHE A 56 2.45 18.03 12.36
CA PHE A 56 3.53 17.40 11.59
C PHE A 56 4.28 16.38 12.44
N ALA A 57 4.63 15.25 11.83
CA ALA A 57 5.14 14.08 12.56
C ALA A 57 6.46 14.30 13.29
N GLU A 58 7.33 15.15 12.74
CA GLU A 58 8.71 15.30 13.23
C GLU A 58 8.87 16.39 14.30
N ALA A 59 7.83 17.22 14.53
CA ALA A 59 7.92 18.31 15.48
C ALA A 59 6.56 18.79 16.01
N ASN A 60 6.51 19.07 17.31
CA ASN A 60 5.38 19.82 17.88
C ASN A 60 5.29 21.25 17.30
N ASP A 61 6.45 21.86 17.04
CA ASP A 61 6.59 23.13 16.36
C ASP A 61 7.46 22.96 15.13
N ILE A 62 6.85 23.03 13.96
CA ILE A 62 7.52 22.81 12.68
C ILE A 62 8.49 23.96 12.32
N GLN A 63 8.24 25.17 12.77
CA GLN A 63 9.15 26.31 12.52
C GLN A 63 10.46 26.12 13.28
N VAL A 64 10.38 25.72 14.57
CA VAL A 64 11.55 25.43 15.39
C VAL A 64 12.32 24.23 14.80
N TRP A 65 11.61 23.23 14.30
CA TRP A 65 12.25 22.07 13.65
C TRP A 65 13.06 22.49 12.41
N PHE A 66 12.48 23.28 11.51
CA PHE A 66 13.18 23.77 10.32
C PHE A 66 14.37 24.68 10.69
N ALA A 67 14.16 25.60 11.64
CA ALA A 67 15.23 26.50 12.08
C ALA A 67 16.43 25.73 12.65
N SER A 68 16.19 24.59 13.27
CA SER A 68 17.24 23.75 13.88
C SER A 68 17.92 22.80 12.87
N ASN A 69 17.19 22.28 11.89
CA ASN A 69 17.68 21.23 10.99
C ASN A 69 17.97 21.72 9.57
N HIS A 70 17.26 22.77 9.11
CA HIS A 70 17.35 23.30 7.75
C HIS A 70 17.23 24.84 7.74
N PRO A 71 18.17 25.55 8.36
CA PRO A 71 18.11 27.03 8.51
C PRO A 71 18.19 27.78 7.16
N GLU A 72 18.61 27.10 6.10
CA GLU A 72 18.72 27.66 4.73
C GLU A 72 17.35 27.79 4.03
N VAL A 73 16.30 27.15 4.54
CA VAL A 73 14.98 27.12 3.92
C VAL A 73 14.19 28.36 4.33
N MET A 74 13.53 28.99 3.35
CA MET A 74 12.60 30.08 3.62
C MET A 74 11.24 29.51 4.05
N LEU A 75 10.71 29.99 5.18
CA LEU A 75 9.43 29.54 5.72
C LEU A 75 8.34 30.58 5.45
N ASP A 76 7.16 30.10 5.08
CA ASP A 76 5.96 30.88 4.87
C ASP A 76 4.80 30.24 5.68
N PRO A 77 4.68 30.59 6.98
CA PRO A 77 3.59 30.11 7.81
C PRO A 77 2.27 30.74 7.38
N ILE A 78 1.25 29.90 7.21
CA ILE A 78 -0.10 30.31 6.82
C ILE A 78 -1.02 30.18 8.03
N GLU A 79 -1.71 31.25 8.39
CA GLU A 79 -2.72 31.21 9.46
C GLU A 79 -3.96 30.44 9.00
N ALA A 80 -3.96 29.13 9.27
CA ALA A 80 -5.06 28.23 8.96
C ALA A 80 -5.16 27.13 10.01
N THR A 81 -6.35 26.89 10.53
CA THR A 81 -6.63 25.89 11.57
C THR A 81 -7.31 24.62 11.04
N ASP A 82 -7.81 24.66 9.81
CA ASP A 82 -8.50 23.58 9.13
C ASP A 82 -8.41 23.74 7.59
N PRO A 83 -8.78 22.73 6.80
CA PRO A 83 -8.72 22.82 5.34
C PRO A 83 -9.53 23.99 4.74
N ALA A 84 -10.66 24.35 5.30
CA ALA A 84 -11.50 25.42 4.77
C ALA A 84 -10.86 26.81 4.97
N SER A 85 -10.25 27.06 6.12
CA SER A 85 -9.49 28.30 6.37
C SER A 85 -8.25 28.39 5.49
N LEU A 86 -7.57 27.26 5.24
CA LEU A 86 -6.45 27.21 4.29
C LEU A 86 -6.91 27.54 2.86
N GLU A 87 -8.01 26.94 2.41
CA GLU A 87 -8.60 27.21 1.08
C GLU A 87 -8.93 28.70 0.91
N THR A 88 -9.50 29.33 1.94
CA THR A 88 -9.84 30.75 1.95
C THR A 88 -8.60 31.61 1.80
N GLU A 89 -7.57 31.40 2.60
CA GLU A 89 -6.33 32.19 2.55
C GLU A 89 -5.56 31.99 1.25
N LEU A 90 -5.45 30.74 0.77
CA LEU A 90 -4.82 30.45 -0.52
C LEU A 90 -5.63 31.02 -1.69
N GLY A 91 -6.96 31.05 -1.59
CA GLY A 91 -7.83 31.70 -2.56
C GLY A 91 -7.60 33.21 -2.61
N ARG A 92 -7.43 33.88 -1.46
CA ARG A 92 -7.04 35.29 -1.37
C ARG A 92 -5.69 35.52 -2.09
N ARG A 93 -4.67 34.70 -1.80
CA ARG A 93 -3.36 34.81 -2.43
C ARG A 93 -3.42 34.65 -3.96
N VAL A 94 -4.28 33.77 -4.46
CA VAL A 94 -4.53 33.62 -5.90
C VAL A 94 -5.14 34.85 -6.50
N SER A 95 -6.17 35.42 -5.85
CA SER A 95 -6.89 36.62 -6.35
C SER A 95 -6.03 37.88 -6.34
N GLU A 96 -5.10 37.97 -5.39
CA GLU A 96 -4.20 39.14 -5.23
C GLU A 96 -2.87 38.97 -5.98
N ASP A 97 -2.67 37.83 -6.68
CA ASP A 97 -1.39 37.44 -7.29
C ASP A 97 -0.22 37.49 -6.28
N ASP A 98 -0.52 37.15 -5.02
CA ASP A 98 0.35 37.29 -3.84
C ASP A 98 1.37 36.14 -3.74
N ARG A 99 1.88 35.70 -4.86
CA ARG A 99 2.94 34.73 -4.84
C ARG A 99 4.08 35.09 -5.76
N PHE A 100 5.11 35.65 -5.17
CA PHE A 100 6.43 35.82 -5.78
C PHE A 100 6.43 36.51 -7.16
N GLY A 101 5.35 37.25 -7.50
CA GLY A 101 5.27 38.07 -8.72
C GLY A 101 5.31 37.27 -10.04
N GLN A 102 4.86 36.01 -10.06
CA GLN A 102 4.77 35.26 -11.29
C GLN A 102 3.58 35.71 -12.13
N LYS A 103 3.85 36.29 -13.30
CA LYS A 103 2.84 36.76 -14.25
C LYS A 103 2.38 35.69 -15.22
N ASP A 104 3.22 34.73 -15.56
CA ASP A 104 2.88 33.62 -16.45
C ASP A 104 2.33 32.46 -15.63
N ARG A 105 1.11 32.04 -15.94
CA ARG A 105 0.42 30.92 -15.29
C ARG A 105 0.49 29.70 -16.20
N PRO A 106 1.51 28.82 -16.05
CA PRO A 106 1.56 27.60 -16.85
C PRO A 106 0.37 26.70 -16.49
N PHE A 107 -0.03 25.87 -17.46
CA PHE A 107 -1.07 24.88 -17.22
C PHE A 107 -0.55 23.78 -16.28
N TYR A 108 -1.29 23.48 -15.21
CA TYR A 108 -1.03 22.39 -14.30
C TYR A 108 -2.26 21.52 -14.11
N MET A 109 -2.05 20.28 -13.70
CA MET A 109 -3.07 19.28 -13.46
C MET A 109 -2.96 18.73 -12.04
N LEU A 110 -4.05 18.72 -11.27
CA LEU A 110 -4.14 17.98 -10.02
C LEU A 110 -4.06 16.48 -10.28
N TRP A 111 -3.54 15.76 -9.31
CA TRP A 111 -3.57 14.30 -9.32
C TRP A 111 -5.02 13.79 -9.27
N PRO A 112 -5.43 12.90 -10.20
CA PRO A 112 -6.85 12.58 -10.43
C PRO A 112 -7.41 11.45 -9.55
N THR A 113 -6.62 10.83 -8.68
CA THR A 113 -7.04 9.73 -7.79
C THR A 113 -6.48 9.93 -6.38
N GLU A 114 -6.93 9.12 -5.43
CA GLU A 114 -6.34 9.08 -4.07
C GLU A 114 -5.11 8.16 -3.96
N TYR A 115 -4.62 7.62 -5.10
CA TYR A 115 -3.46 6.74 -5.16
C TYR A 115 -2.34 7.39 -5.98
N PRO A 116 -1.32 8.00 -5.37
CA PRO A 116 -0.27 8.75 -6.06
C PRO A 116 0.79 7.81 -6.69
N VAL A 117 0.34 6.90 -7.58
CA VAL A 117 1.20 5.90 -8.21
C VAL A 117 0.88 5.76 -9.69
N ILE A 118 1.91 5.92 -10.53
CA ILE A 118 1.86 5.55 -11.94
C ILE A 118 2.22 4.07 -12.07
N THR A 119 1.31 3.28 -12.63
CA THR A 119 1.49 1.86 -12.91
C THR A 119 2.07 1.63 -14.31
N GLN A 120 1.79 2.53 -15.28
CA GLN A 120 2.41 2.51 -16.61
C GLN A 120 2.71 3.94 -17.07
N ARG A 121 3.97 4.18 -17.45
CA ARG A 121 4.44 5.50 -17.90
C ARG A 121 4.06 5.78 -19.34
N PHE A 122 4.00 7.07 -19.68
CA PHE A 122 3.94 7.54 -21.07
C PHE A 122 5.11 6.96 -21.86
N GLY A 123 4.85 6.56 -23.11
CA GLY A 123 5.86 5.98 -23.99
C GLY A 123 6.22 4.52 -23.73
N ALA A 124 5.73 3.92 -22.66
CA ALA A 124 6.01 2.52 -22.34
C ALA A 124 5.44 1.55 -23.38
N ASN A 125 5.99 0.32 -23.44
CA ASN A 125 5.46 -0.81 -24.20
C ASN A 125 5.23 -0.55 -25.70
N ALA A 126 6.15 0.14 -26.38
CA ALA A 126 6.06 0.53 -27.79
C ALA A 126 5.58 -0.60 -28.71
N ARG A 127 6.02 -1.84 -28.50
CA ARG A 127 5.61 -3.02 -29.28
C ARG A 127 4.11 -3.31 -29.21
N ILE A 128 3.48 -3.05 -28.07
CA ILE A 128 2.03 -3.26 -27.89
C ILE A 128 1.25 -2.17 -28.60
N TYR A 129 1.70 -0.91 -28.49
CA TYR A 129 0.98 0.26 -28.99
C TYR A 129 1.21 0.54 -30.48
N SER A 130 2.26 0.00 -31.10
CA SER A 130 2.51 0.13 -32.54
C SER A 130 1.34 -0.36 -33.41
N ARG A 131 0.60 -1.38 -32.97
CA ARG A 131 -0.61 -1.87 -33.67
C ARG A 131 -1.75 -0.84 -33.74
N PHE A 132 -1.71 0.19 -32.88
CA PHE A 132 -2.64 1.32 -32.88
C PHE A 132 -2.07 2.56 -33.53
N GLY A 133 -0.89 2.46 -34.17
CA GLY A 133 -0.18 3.58 -34.80
C GLY A 133 0.43 4.54 -33.78
N MET A 134 0.68 4.09 -32.54
CA MET A 134 1.29 4.88 -31.47
C MET A 134 2.75 4.48 -31.25
N PRO A 135 3.66 5.43 -30.98
CA PRO A 135 5.06 5.14 -30.66
C PRO A 135 5.26 4.40 -29.33
N GLY A 136 4.26 4.40 -28.47
CA GLY A 136 4.21 3.79 -27.14
C GLY A 136 2.90 4.13 -26.46
N HIS A 137 2.81 3.91 -25.17
CA HIS A 137 1.63 4.26 -24.37
C HIS A 137 1.29 5.76 -24.51
N GLU A 138 0.06 6.08 -24.90
CA GLU A 138 -0.37 7.45 -25.22
C GLU A 138 -0.92 8.24 -24.02
N GLY A 139 -0.59 7.81 -22.80
CA GLY A 139 -0.98 8.45 -21.55
C GLY A 139 -0.16 7.92 -20.40
N VAL A 140 -0.66 8.09 -19.20
CA VAL A 140 -0.18 7.43 -18.01
C VAL A 140 -1.30 6.62 -17.40
N ASP A 141 -0.98 5.40 -16.94
CA ASP A 141 -1.90 4.62 -16.14
C ASP A 141 -1.61 4.89 -14.66
N ILE A 142 -2.65 5.28 -13.96
CA ILE A 142 -2.60 5.66 -12.56
C ILE A 142 -3.38 4.63 -11.75
N ARG A 143 -2.83 4.20 -10.63
CA ARG A 143 -3.51 3.29 -9.72
C ARG A 143 -4.89 3.82 -9.37
N ALA A 144 -5.91 2.99 -9.58
CA ALA A 144 -7.28 3.21 -9.14
C ALA A 144 -7.97 1.85 -8.97
N LEU A 145 -8.45 1.57 -7.76
CA LEU A 145 -9.21 0.35 -7.46
C LEU A 145 -10.62 0.46 -8.06
N PRO A 146 -11.33 -0.66 -8.26
CA PRO A 146 -12.73 -0.62 -8.67
C PRO A 146 -13.54 0.33 -7.79
N ASN A 147 -14.38 1.15 -8.41
CA ASN A 147 -15.18 2.19 -7.76
C ASN A 147 -14.42 3.35 -7.07
N THR A 148 -13.10 3.43 -7.18
CA THR A 148 -12.34 4.63 -6.77
C THR A 148 -12.88 5.86 -7.49
N LYS A 149 -13.06 6.95 -6.76
CA LYS A 149 -13.45 8.25 -7.35
C LYS A 149 -12.35 8.75 -8.28
N ILE A 150 -12.76 9.23 -9.44
CA ILE A 150 -11.89 9.89 -10.41
C ILE A 150 -12.26 11.36 -10.44
N TYR A 151 -11.25 12.20 -10.31
CA TYR A 151 -11.37 13.65 -10.22
C TYR A 151 -10.90 14.32 -11.50
N SER A 152 -11.52 15.45 -11.87
CA SER A 152 -10.98 16.30 -12.93
C SER A 152 -9.62 16.87 -12.54
N CYS A 153 -8.63 16.72 -13.42
CA CYS A 153 -7.29 17.26 -13.18
C CYS A 153 -7.25 18.79 -13.17
N ALA A 154 -8.11 19.42 -13.95
CA ALA A 154 -8.17 20.86 -14.11
C ALA A 154 -9.61 21.31 -14.43
N GLU A 155 -9.89 22.59 -14.23
CA GLU A 155 -11.13 23.23 -14.65
C GLU A 155 -11.35 23.09 -16.15
N GLY A 156 -12.60 22.87 -16.58
CA GLY A 156 -12.90 22.80 -18.01
C GLY A 156 -14.30 22.31 -18.34
N ASP A 157 -14.57 22.20 -19.65
CA ASP A 157 -15.86 21.82 -20.20
C ASP A 157 -15.84 20.38 -20.73
N ILE A 158 -16.81 19.57 -20.31
CA ILE A 158 -16.99 18.22 -20.81
C ILE A 158 -17.43 18.27 -22.28
N TYR A 159 -16.58 17.80 -23.19
CA TYR A 159 -16.92 17.80 -24.63
C TYR A 159 -17.28 16.40 -25.16
N ARG A 160 -16.99 15.34 -24.43
CA ARG A 160 -17.39 13.96 -24.76
C ARG A 160 -17.53 13.09 -23.52
N VAL A 161 -18.59 12.28 -23.49
CA VAL A 161 -18.79 11.19 -22.54
C VAL A 161 -19.16 9.94 -23.34
N GLU A 162 -18.35 8.88 -23.20
CA GLU A 162 -18.66 7.56 -23.75
C GLU A 162 -19.20 6.67 -22.61
N LYS A 163 -20.42 6.18 -22.79
CA LYS A 163 -21.09 5.33 -21.78
C LYS A 163 -21.09 3.85 -22.16
N ASN A 164 -20.70 3.51 -23.39
CA ASN A 164 -20.64 2.12 -23.84
C ASN A 164 -19.25 1.53 -23.51
N PRO A 165 -19.15 0.50 -22.63
CA PRO A 165 -17.86 -0.09 -22.25
C PRO A 165 -17.11 -0.76 -23.39
N LYS A 166 -17.81 -1.06 -24.51
CA LYS A 166 -17.23 -1.66 -25.73
C LYS A 166 -17.15 -0.68 -26.91
N GLY A 167 -17.57 0.56 -26.74
CA GLY A 167 -17.64 1.56 -27.81
C GLY A 167 -16.30 2.14 -28.24
N HIS A 168 -15.26 2.03 -27.40
CA HIS A 168 -13.93 2.56 -27.65
C HIS A 168 -12.86 1.76 -26.91
N SER A 169 -11.59 1.82 -27.33
CA SER A 169 -10.47 1.21 -26.59
C SER A 169 -10.35 1.73 -25.15
N TYR A 170 -10.66 3.00 -24.90
CA TYR A 170 -10.72 3.59 -23.57
C TYR A 170 -11.94 3.15 -22.73
N GLY A 171 -12.83 2.29 -23.26
CA GLY A 171 -14.06 1.90 -22.59
C GLY A 171 -14.97 3.10 -22.30
N ILE A 172 -15.61 3.08 -21.13
CA ILE A 172 -16.32 4.25 -20.60
C ILE A 172 -15.27 5.32 -20.29
N HIS A 173 -15.45 6.52 -20.86
CA HIS A 173 -14.47 7.57 -20.68
C HIS A 173 -15.08 8.98 -20.76
N VAL A 174 -14.42 9.93 -20.10
CA VAL A 174 -14.74 11.36 -20.11
C VAL A 174 -13.62 12.12 -20.81
N ARG A 175 -13.98 13.15 -21.59
CA ARG A 175 -13.01 14.07 -22.20
C ARG A 175 -13.36 15.50 -21.84
N ILE A 176 -12.36 16.24 -21.35
CA ILE A 176 -12.50 17.62 -20.88
C ILE A 176 -11.63 18.54 -21.72
N ARG A 177 -12.15 19.69 -22.10
CA ARG A 177 -11.41 20.77 -22.73
C ARG A 177 -11.09 21.82 -21.66
N HIS A 178 -9.82 22.20 -21.60
CA HIS A 178 -9.28 23.18 -20.67
C HIS A 178 -8.82 24.44 -21.41
N GLN A 179 -8.45 25.46 -20.65
CA GLN A 179 -7.82 26.66 -21.21
C GLN A 179 -6.48 26.34 -21.86
N GLY A 180 -5.97 27.25 -22.71
CA GLY A 180 -4.66 27.10 -23.37
C GLY A 180 -4.58 25.98 -24.42
N GLY A 181 -5.73 25.46 -24.91
CA GLY A 181 -5.78 24.41 -25.92
C GLY A 181 -5.51 22.99 -25.38
N PHE A 182 -5.51 22.83 -24.06
CA PHE A 182 -5.32 21.52 -23.44
C PHE A 182 -6.61 20.72 -23.39
N ARG A 183 -6.46 19.38 -23.49
CA ARG A 183 -7.57 18.41 -23.41
C ARG A 183 -7.12 17.16 -22.67
N THR A 184 -7.90 16.72 -21.69
CA THR A 184 -7.67 15.46 -20.97
C THR A 184 -8.68 14.38 -21.36
N ILE A 185 -8.25 13.12 -21.26
CA ILE A 185 -9.06 11.92 -21.47
C ILE A 185 -8.89 11.02 -20.25
N TYR A 186 -10.01 10.65 -19.62
CA TYR A 186 -10.08 9.77 -18.47
C TYR A 186 -10.73 8.45 -18.90
N GLY A 187 -9.92 7.41 -19.08
CA GLY A 187 -10.34 6.11 -19.62
C GLY A 187 -10.55 5.03 -18.57
N HIS A 188 -11.14 3.91 -19.00
CA HIS A 188 -11.41 2.68 -18.26
C HIS A 188 -12.32 2.85 -17.04
N LEU A 189 -13.24 3.83 -17.10
CA LEU A 189 -14.17 4.10 -16.00
C LEU A 189 -15.21 2.97 -15.85
N ALA A 190 -15.69 2.76 -14.60
CA ALA A 190 -16.89 1.99 -14.32
C ALA A 190 -18.13 2.74 -14.80
N ARG A 191 -18.17 4.05 -14.50
CA ARG A 191 -19.24 4.96 -14.91
C ARG A 191 -18.73 6.40 -14.97
N ALA A 192 -19.25 7.17 -15.92
CA ALA A 192 -19.16 8.63 -15.92
C ALA A 192 -20.28 9.23 -15.05
N GLN A 193 -19.97 10.26 -14.28
CA GLN A 193 -20.92 10.98 -13.41
C GLN A 193 -21.18 12.41 -13.88
N VAL A 194 -20.74 12.72 -15.09
CA VAL A 194 -20.88 14.02 -15.75
C VAL A 194 -21.49 13.86 -17.13
N GLU A 195 -21.97 14.96 -17.72
CA GLU A 195 -22.60 14.99 -19.02
C GLU A 195 -21.90 15.99 -19.97
N VAL A 196 -22.06 15.78 -21.28
CA VAL A 196 -21.51 16.69 -22.29
C VAL A 196 -22.13 18.08 -22.13
N GLY A 197 -21.27 19.11 -22.16
CA GLY A 197 -21.65 20.51 -21.92
C GLY A 197 -21.60 20.95 -20.45
N GLN A 198 -21.38 20.03 -19.52
CA GLN A 198 -21.17 20.38 -18.11
C GLN A 198 -19.80 21.03 -17.95
N HIS A 199 -19.73 22.12 -17.18
CA HIS A 199 -18.49 22.68 -16.66
C HIS A 199 -18.11 21.98 -15.37
N VAL A 200 -16.82 21.68 -15.18
CA VAL A 200 -16.29 21.05 -13.98
C VAL A 200 -15.09 21.82 -13.45
N GLU A 201 -15.01 21.89 -12.15
CA GLU A 201 -13.87 22.45 -11.43
C GLU A 201 -12.72 21.42 -11.30
N ALA A 202 -11.50 21.91 -11.10
CA ALA A 202 -10.38 21.04 -10.73
C ALA A 202 -10.66 20.30 -9.42
N GLY A 203 -10.46 18.98 -9.39
CA GLY A 203 -10.75 18.14 -8.23
C GLY A 203 -12.24 17.78 -8.07
N GLU A 204 -13.11 18.12 -9.00
CA GLU A 204 -14.49 17.66 -9.02
C GLU A 204 -14.57 16.18 -9.46
N VAL A 205 -15.48 15.41 -8.85
CA VAL A 205 -15.67 13.98 -9.19
C VAL A 205 -16.36 13.88 -10.55
N ILE A 206 -15.70 13.21 -11.50
CA ILE A 206 -16.21 13.01 -12.87
C ILE A 206 -16.63 11.57 -13.16
N GLY A 207 -16.29 10.63 -12.27
CA GLY A 207 -16.62 9.22 -12.45
C GLY A 207 -16.01 8.32 -11.40
N THR A 208 -16.07 7.02 -11.64
CA THR A 208 -15.40 5.98 -10.83
C THR A 208 -14.60 5.05 -11.72
N ALA A 209 -13.49 4.51 -11.21
CA ALA A 209 -12.59 3.62 -11.93
C ALA A 209 -13.12 2.20 -12.04
N ASP A 210 -12.70 1.50 -13.10
CA ASP A 210 -12.79 0.06 -13.29
C ASP A 210 -11.79 -0.37 -14.38
N SER A 211 -12.17 -1.38 -15.17
CA SER A 211 -11.39 -2.01 -16.24
C SER A 211 -12.19 -2.12 -17.55
N THR A 212 -12.97 -1.10 -17.91
CA THR A 212 -13.77 -1.14 -19.16
C THR A 212 -12.90 -0.85 -20.40
N GLY A 213 -13.29 -1.38 -21.55
CA GLY A 213 -12.55 -1.23 -22.81
C GLY A 213 -11.36 -2.18 -22.94
N ALA A 214 -10.25 -1.72 -23.51
CA ALA A 214 -9.04 -2.51 -23.73
C ALA A 214 -8.10 -2.45 -22.51
N SER A 215 -8.57 -2.92 -21.36
CA SER A 215 -7.88 -2.93 -20.07
C SER A 215 -7.79 -4.35 -19.52
N VAL A 216 -6.72 -4.64 -18.78
CA VAL A 216 -6.46 -5.95 -18.14
C VAL A 216 -6.66 -5.92 -16.62
N GLY A 217 -6.97 -4.77 -16.05
CA GLY A 217 -7.19 -4.60 -14.61
C GLY A 217 -7.62 -3.18 -14.29
N SER A 218 -8.17 -2.94 -13.08
CA SER A 218 -8.68 -1.63 -12.69
C SER A 218 -7.57 -0.61 -12.56
N HIS A 219 -7.67 0.49 -13.31
CA HIS A 219 -6.78 1.66 -13.27
C HIS A 219 -7.46 2.84 -13.95
N LEU A 220 -6.92 4.04 -13.76
CA LEU A 220 -7.24 5.20 -14.57
C LEU A 220 -6.21 5.35 -15.67
N HIS A 221 -6.64 5.33 -16.94
CA HIS A 221 -5.82 5.81 -18.05
C HIS A 221 -6.05 7.32 -18.21
N LEU A 222 -4.99 8.12 -18.10
CA LEU A 222 -5.00 9.57 -18.29
C LEU A 222 -4.16 9.96 -19.49
N SER A 223 -4.79 10.50 -20.55
CA SER A 223 -4.08 11.13 -21.68
C SER A 223 -4.22 12.63 -21.62
N LEU A 224 -3.17 13.34 -22.05
CA LEU A 224 -3.15 14.79 -22.25
C LEU A 224 -2.88 15.11 -23.70
N LYS A 225 -3.56 16.13 -24.22
CA LYS A 225 -3.36 16.70 -25.55
C LYS A 225 -3.19 18.19 -25.44
N GLN A 226 -2.38 18.77 -26.33
CA GLN A 226 -2.25 20.21 -26.52
C GLN A 226 -2.40 20.55 -27.98
N ASP A 227 -3.27 21.48 -28.32
CA ASP A 227 -3.54 21.86 -29.72
C ASP A 227 -2.25 22.22 -30.46
N HIS A 228 -2.09 21.67 -31.67
CA HIS A 228 -0.92 21.85 -32.55
C HIS A 228 0.39 21.22 -32.05
N ALA A 229 0.41 20.40 -31.00
CA ALA A 229 1.63 19.80 -30.47
C ALA A 229 2.35 18.88 -31.48
N THR A 230 1.59 18.14 -32.29
CA THR A 230 2.17 17.29 -33.38
C THR A 230 2.72 18.15 -34.50
N GLU A 231 1.99 19.17 -34.92
CA GLU A 231 2.37 20.06 -36.02
C GLU A 231 3.60 20.92 -35.69
N SER A 232 3.69 21.39 -34.44
CA SER A 232 4.83 22.16 -33.96
C SER A 232 6.09 21.33 -33.68
N GLY A 233 5.99 19.99 -33.73
CA GLY A 233 7.09 19.10 -33.40
C GLY A 233 7.34 18.93 -31.88
N GLN A 234 6.45 19.41 -31.03
CA GLN A 234 6.52 19.24 -29.58
C GLN A 234 6.41 17.77 -29.20
N THR A 235 5.69 16.99 -29.99
CA THR A 235 5.53 15.54 -29.77
C THR A 235 5.65 14.76 -31.08
N LYS A 236 6.13 13.54 -30.99
CA LYS A 236 6.10 12.55 -32.09
C LYS A 236 4.80 11.71 -32.10
N TYR A 237 3.92 11.89 -31.11
CA TYR A 237 2.64 11.23 -31.07
C TYR A 237 1.63 11.91 -32.00
N PRO A 238 0.80 11.13 -32.73
CA PRO A 238 -0.27 11.71 -33.54
C PRO A 238 -1.36 12.32 -32.66
N LYS A 239 -2.19 13.19 -33.25
CA LYS A 239 -3.37 13.78 -32.62
C LYS A 239 -3.06 14.62 -31.38
N ASP A 240 -1.89 15.27 -31.38
CA ASP A 240 -1.49 16.26 -30.39
C ASP A 240 -1.33 15.69 -28.95
N ILE A 241 -1.01 14.41 -28.85
CA ILE A 241 -0.80 13.74 -27.58
C ILE A 241 0.57 14.10 -27.03
N ILE A 242 0.62 14.53 -25.77
CA ILE A 242 1.83 14.90 -25.02
C ILE A 242 1.91 14.12 -23.70
N ASP A 243 3.10 14.09 -23.09
CA ASP A 243 3.30 13.44 -21.78
C ASP A 243 2.57 14.20 -20.67
N PRO A 244 1.57 13.62 -20.00
CA PRO A 244 0.87 14.30 -18.92
C PRO A 244 1.70 14.46 -17.63
N THR A 245 2.80 13.70 -17.47
CA THR A 245 3.59 13.69 -16.24
C THR A 245 4.23 15.02 -15.90
N GLU A 246 4.61 15.79 -16.90
CA GLU A 246 5.23 17.11 -16.73
C GLU A 246 4.26 18.16 -16.19
N PHE A 247 2.96 17.94 -16.34
CA PHE A 247 1.88 18.84 -15.94
C PHE A 247 1.22 18.42 -14.63
N LEU A 248 1.41 17.17 -14.19
CA LEU A 248 0.80 16.63 -12.97
C LEU A 248 1.51 17.17 -11.73
N VAL A 249 0.72 17.80 -10.86
CA VAL A 249 1.16 18.09 -9.50
C VAL A 249 0.97 16.84 -8.66
N TRP A 250 2.08 16.28 -8.22
CA TRP A 250 2.11 15.04 -7.46
C TRP A 250 1.90 15.34 -5.98
N PRO A 251 0.87 14.76 -5.34
CA PRO A 251 0.86 14.68 -3.90
C PRO A 251 1.78 13.53 -3.47
N ASP A 252 2.74 13.79 -2.62
CA ASP A 252 3.48 12.74 -1.96
C ASP A 252 2.56 11.90 -1.08
N LYS A 253 2.96 10.66 -0.83
CA LYS A 253 2.24 9.78 0.09
C LYS A 253 2.18 10.43 1.47
N ALA A 254 1.01 10.37 2.11
CA ALA A 254 0.89 10.82 3.48
C ALA A 254 1.85 10.02 4.38
N TRP A 255 2.65 10.74 5.15
CA TRP A 255 3.51 10.14 6.18
C TRP A 255 2.65 9.50 7.27
N SER A 256 3.11 8.41 7.88
CA SER A 256 2.42 7.83 9.02
C SER A 256 3.41 7.45 10.13
N LYS A 257 2.93 7.47 11.39
CA LYS A 257 3.69 6.97 12.54
C LYS A 257 4.18 5.53 12.36
N THR A 258 3.52 4.76 11.50
CA THR A 258 3.95 3.43 11.11
C THR A 258 5.35 3.45 10.52
N PHE A 259 5.65 4.44 9.67
CA PHE A 259 6.96 4.54 9.02
C PHE A 259 8.05 5.12 9.91
N GLU A 260 7.69 5.85 10.98
CA GLU A 260 8.64 6.23 12.02
C GLU A 260 9.11 5.01 12.82
N LEU A 261 8.16 4.17 13.22
CA LEU A 261 8.44 2.97 14.02
C LEU A 261 9.03 1.83 13.18
N TRP A 262 8.56 1.68 11.95
CA TRP A 262 8.86 0.59 11.02
C TRP A 262 9.43 1.13 9.71
N GLY A 263 10.41 2.01 9.79
CA GLY A 263 11.12 2.60 8.65
C GLY A 263 12.04 1.61 7.93
N PRO A 264 12.74 2.06 6.88
CA PRO A 264 13.75 1.26 6.22
C PRO A 264 14.79 0.72 7.21
N GLY A 265 15.21 -0.52 7.02
CA GLY A 265 16.15 -1.21 7.92
C GLY A 265 15.49 -1.88 9.14
N LYS A 266 14.19 -1.74 9.34
CA LYS A 266 13.51 -2.23 10.56
C LYS A 266 12.63 -3.47 10.36
N CYS A 267 12.45 -3.98 9.12
CA CYS A 267 11.74 -5.24 8.91
C CYS A 267 12.50 -6.39 9.60
N LEU A 268 11.86 -7.06 10.56
CA LEU A 268 12.47 -8.16 11.31
C LEU A 268 12.53 -9.44 10.48
N ILE A 269 13.64 -10.16 10.61
CA ILE A 269 13.88 -11.46 9.97
C ILE A 269 13.27 -12.54 10.84
N GLY A 270 12.26 -13.22 10.34
CA GLY A 270 11.50 -14.17 11.14
C GLY A 270 11.10 -15.44 10.39
N ALA A 271 10.61 -16.41 11.13
CA ALA A 271 10.00 -17.62 10.58
C ALA A 271 8.83 -18.08 11.46
N HIS A 272 7.96 -18.92 10.88
CA HIS A 272 7.07 -19.73 11.71
C HIS A 272 7.90 -20.75 12.49
N GLY A 273 7.54 -20.96 13.74
CA GLY A 273 8.15 -21.98 14.55
C GLY A 273 7.80 -23.39 14.05
N ARG A 274 6.97 -24.11 14.77
CA ARG A 274 6.55 -25.47 14.40
C ARG A 274 5.07 -25.52 14.08
N ILE A 275 4.72 -25.99 12.90
CA ILE A 275 3.33 -26.15 12.49
C ILE A 275 2.71 -27.38 13.16
N GLY A 276 1.56 -27.19 13.82
CA GLY A 276 0.77 -28.26 14.43
C GLY A 276 1.34 -28.86 15.74
N ALA A 277 2.42 -28.29 16.30
CA ALA A 277 3.00 -28.72 17.58
C ALA A 277 3.78 -27.58 18.24
N LYS A 278 4.15 -27.74 19.50
CA LYS A 278 5.06 -26.84 20.23
C LYS A 278 6.47 -26.94 19.66
N LEU A 279 7.28 -25.88 19.84
CA LEU A 279 8.70 -25.88 19.47
C LEU A 279 9.47 -26.97 20.24
N SER A 280 10.39 -27.63 19.54
CA SER A 280 11.33 -28.59 20.11
C SER A 280 12.70 -27.91 20.35
N GLU A 281 13.59 -28.57 21.13
CA GLU A 281 14.97 -28.08 21.32
C GLU A 281 15.74 -27.94 20.00
N ASP A 282 15.46 -28.82 19.01
CA ASP A 282 16.04 -28.69 17.68
C ASP A 282 15.53 -27.48 16.93
N ASP A 283 14.25 -27.10 17.10
CA ASP A 283 13.69 -25.88 16.51
C ASP A 283 14.32 -24.63 17.15
N LEU A 284 14.52 -24.64 18.46
CA LEU A 284 15.20 -23.55 19.18
C LEU A 284 16.65 -23.38 18.71
N ARG A 285 17.39 -24.49 18.43
CA ARG A 285 18.72 -24.41 17.85
C ARG A 285 18.70 -23.75 16.46
N VAL A 286 17.78 -24.13 15.59
CA VAL A 286 17.64 -23.51 14.26
C VAL A 286 17.31 -22.02 14.36
N ILE A 287 16.47 -21.61 15.32
CA ILE A 287 16.16 -20.19 15.58
C ILE A 287 17.42 -19.43 15.96
N ASP A 288 18.26 -20.01 16.82
CA ASP A 288 19.51 -19.40 17.27
C ASP A 288 20.54 -19.35 16.16
N ASP A 289 20.80 -20.47 15.47
CA ASP A 289 21.77 -20.57 14.37
C ASP A 289 21.41 -19.60 13.22
N ALA A 290 20.12 -19.46 12.90
CA ALA A 290 19.64 -18.50 11.89
C ALA A 290 19.59 -17.06 12.38
N GLN A 291 19.90 -16.80 13.65
CA GLN A 291 19.86 -15.48 14.26
C GLN A 291 18.52 -14.77 13.99
N LEU A 292 17.39 -15.48 14.19
CA LEU A 292 16.07 -14.92 13.94
C LEU A 292 15.75 -13.80 14.93
N GLU A 293 15.07 -12.78 14.43
CA GLU A 293 14.64 -11.59 15.19
C GLU A 293 13.17 -11.69 15.57
N ALA A 294 12.41 -12.53 14.85
CA ALA A 294 10.98 -12.71 15.02
C ALA A 294 10.55 -14.17 14.85
N VAL A 295 9.57 -14.62 15.61
CA VAL A 295 9.01 -15.98 15.51
C VAL A 295 7.48 -15.94 15.63
N VAL A 296 6.80 -16.65 14.71
CA VAL A 296 5.38 -16.95 14.88
C VAL A 296 5.25 -18.22 15.72
N ILE A 297 4.58 -18.12 16.87
CA ILE A 297 4.38 -19.21 17.83
C ILE A 297 2.93 -19.69 17.85
N ASN A 298 2.72 -20.91 18.33
CA ASN A 298 1.39 -21.44 18.55
C ASN A 298 0.73 -20.83 19.79
N LEU A 299 -0.60 -20.74 19.79
CA LEU A 299 -1.38 -20.27 20.92
C LEU A 299 -1.19 -21.13 22.20
N SER A 300 -0.84 -22.41 22.01
CA SER A 300 -0.60 -23.38 23.07
C SER A 300 0.88 -23.50 23.46
N GLU A 301 1.75 -22.55 23.05
CA GLU A 301 3.17 -22.60 23.38
C GLU A 301 3.38 -22.53 24.90
N SER A 302 4.44 -23.17 25.40
CA SER A 302 4.69 -23.22 26.83
C SER A 302 5.40 -21.97 27.35
N ASP A 303 5.14 -21.62 28.62
CA ASP A 303 5.83 -20.54 29.30
C ASP A 303 7.36 -20.72 29.25
N GLU A 304 7.82 -21.98 29.41
CA GLU A 304 9.25 -22.34 29.32
C GLU A 304 9.83 -22.06 27.93
N THR A 305 9.13 -22.47 26.88
CA THR A 305 9.58 -22.19 25.50
C THR A 305 9.66 -20.70 25.21
N ILE A 306 8.68 -19.92 25.68
CA ILE A 306 8.68 -18.46 25.52
C ILE A 306 9.87 -17.83 26.27
N ALA A 307 10.13 -18.29 27.49
CA ALA A 307 11.29 -17.84 28.25
C ALA A 307 12.61 -18.15 27.51
N ARG A 308 12.75 -19.37 26.96
CA ARG A 308 13.91 -19.77 26.15
C ARG A 308 14.10 -18.87 24.93
N LEU A 309 13.03 -18.55 24.20
CA LEU A 309 13.11 -17.62 23.05
C LEU A 309 13.60 -16.23 23.48
N ARG A 310 13.18 -15.74 24.64
CA ARG A 310 13.65 -14.47 25.21
C ARG A 310 15.11 -14.53 25.68
N GLU A 311 15.57 -15.69 26.15
CA GLU A 311 16.99 -15.92 26.50
C GLU A 311 17.87 -15.92 25.26
N LEU A 312 17.45 -16.56 24.15
CA LEU A 312 18.19 -16.54 22.89
C LEU A 312 18.36 -15.10 22.37
N ARG A 313 17.33 -14.28 22.51
CA ARG A 313 17.35 -12.85 22.13
C ARG A 313 16.35 -12.04 22.95
N SER A 314 16.82 -11.15 23.79
CA SER A 314 15.98 -10.35 24.71
C SER A 314 14.91 -9.51 24.01
N GLY A 315 15.17 -9.07 22.76
CA GLY A 315 14.24 -8.32 21.90
C GLY A 315 13.47 -9.18 20.90
N MET A 316 13.44 -10.52 21.03
CA MET A 316 12.72 -11.41 20.10
C MET A 316 11.27 -10.95 19.95
N PHE A 317 10.86 -10.63 18.72
CA PHE A 317 9.48 -10.31 18.41
C PHE A 317 8.66 -11.60 18.29
N LEU A 318 7.57 -11.69 19.05
CA LEU A 318 6.69 -12.85 19.03
C LEU A 318 5.32 -12.45 18.50
N MET A 319 4.82 -13.22 17.52
CA MET A 319 3.47 -13.16 16.99
C MET A 319 2.78 -14.50 17.20
N ALA A 320 1.49 -14.50 17.45
CA ALA A 320 0.72 -15.75 17.53
C ALA A 320 -0.46 -15.73 16.56
N ARG A 321 -0.83 -16.91 16.05
CA ARG A 321 -1.99 -17.12 15.21
C ARG A 321 -3.20 -17.54 16.01
N LEU A 322 -4.29 -16.80 15.87
CA LEU A 322 -5.59 -17.16 16.44
C LEU A 322 -6.32 -18.06 15.44
N LYS A 323 -6.28 -19.36 15.69
CA LYS A 323 -6.85 -20.37 14.81
C LYS A 323 -7.78 -21.32 15.57
N THR A 324 -8.83 -21.76 14.90
CA THR A 324 -9.72 -22.84 15.34
C THR A 324 -10.00 -23.76 14.15
N ASP A 325 -10.64 -24.88 14.39
CA ASP A 325 -11.09 -25.76 13.32
C ASP A 325 -12.40 -25.22 12.71
N PHE A 326 -12.35 -24.90 11.43
CA PHE A 326 -13.49 -24.44 10.63
C PHE A 326 -14.07 -25.54 9.74
N SER A 327 -13.64 -26.81 9.89
CA SER A 327 -13.96 -27.89 8.95
C SER A 327 -15.42 -28.36 9.03
N ASP A 328 -16.01 -28.37 10.22
CA ASP A 328 -17.29 -29.03 10.45
C ASP A 328 -18.49 -28.08 10.43
N GLU A 329 -18.48 -27.04 11.24
CA GLU A 329 -19.61 -26.14 11.45
C GLU A 329 -19.22 -24.66 11.30
N PRO A 330 -20.16 -23.77 10.94
CA PRO A 330 -19.96 -22.34 10.99
C PRO A 330 -19.51 -21.88 12.38
N ILE A 331 -18.44 -21.11 12.45
CA ILE A 331 -17.90 -20.57 13.70
C ILE A 331 -18.32 -19.11 13.85
N SER A 332 -19.17 -18.85 14.83
CA SER A 332 -19.57 -17.48 15.17
C SER A 332 -18.42 -16.72 15.86
N PRO A 333 -18.38 -15.38 15.78
CA PRO A 333 -17.38 -14.55 16.47
C PRO A 333 -17.28 -14.87 17.97
N LYS A 334 -18.40 -15.03 18.66
CA LYS A 334 -18.46 -15.39 20.07
C LYS A 334 -17.78 -16.74 20.37
N ARG A 335 -18.07 -17.77 19.54
CA ARG A 335 -17.47 -19.10 19.68
C ARG A 335 -15.97 -19.05 19.43
N PHE A 336 -15.53 -18.35 18.38
CA PHE A 336 -14.11 -18.16 18.08
C PHE A 336 -13.36 -17.53 19.26
N VAL A 337 -13.87 -16.40 19.77
CA VAL A 337 -13.27 -15.71 20.93
C VAL A 337 -13.17 -16.63 22.13
N SER A 338 -14.23 -17.38 22.45
CA SER A 338 -14.19 -18.32 23.60
C SER A 338 -13.16 -19.44 23.42
N THR A 339 -12.88 -19.85 22.18
CA THR A 339 -11.87 -20.89 21.87
C THR A 339 -10.44 -20.38 22.03
N VAL A 340 -10.16 -19.14 21.60
CA VAL A 340 -8.78 -18.61 21.57
C VAL A 340 -8.40 -17.84 22.84
N GLN A 341 -9.37 -17.43 23.64
CA GLN A 341 -9.17 -16.53 24.78
C GLN A 341 -8.11 -17.00 25.77
N SER A 342 -8.19 -18.25 26.23
CA SER A 342 -7.25 -18.78 27.22
C SER A 342 -5.80 -18.83 26.71
N GLY A 343 -5.63 -19.11 25.43
CA GLY A 343 -4.31 -19.05 24.79
C GLY A 343 -3.78 -17.61 24.71
N ILE A 344 -4.64 -16.65 24.37
CA ILE A 344 -4.26 -15.24 24.38
C ILE A 344 -3.86 -14.81 25.80
N GLU A 345 -4.65 -15.14 26.82
CA GLU A 345 -4.36 -14.82 28.23
C GLU A 345 -2.99 -15.37 28.66
N ALA A 346 -2.63 -16.58 28.25
CA ALA A 346 -1.34 -17.17 28.54
C ALA A 346 -0.20 -16.38 27.90
N LEU A 347 -0.29 -16.10 26.58
CA LEU A 347 0.74 -15.39 25.83
C LEU A 347 0.84 -13.90 26.25
N TYR A 348 -0.28 -13.28 26.60
CA TYR A 348 -0.35 -11.88 27.02
C TYR A 348 0.45 -11.61 28.30
N ARG A 349 0.52 -12.58 29.23
CA ARG A 349 1.35 -12.53 30.44
C ARG A 349 2.85 -12.47 30.14
N HIS A 350 3.26 -12.98 28.97
CA HIS A 350 4.63 -12.95 28.47
C HIS A 350 4.91 -11.80 27.49
N ASP A 351 4.10 -10.75 27.52
CA ASP A 351 4.22 -9.56 26.65
C ASP A 351 4.11 -9.86 25.15
N VAL A 352 3.40 -10.94 24.78
CA VAL A 352 3.02 -11.16 23.37
C VAL A 352 1.78 -10.31 23.09
N ARG A 353 1.86 -9.41 22.13
CA ARG A 353 0.81 -8.44 21.82
C ARG A 353 0.26 -8.57 20.41
N TYR A 354 1.00 -9.17 19.48
CA TYR A 354 0.61 -9.26 18.06
C TYR A 354 -0.07 -10.59 17.77
N PHE A 355 -1.29 -10.52 17.23
CA PHE A 355 -2.11 -11.69 16.96
C PHE A 355 -2.71 -11.62 15.55
N GLU A 356 -2.46 -12.65 14.72
CA GLU A 356 -3.08 -12.83 13.41
C GLU A 356 -4.41 -13.55 13.58
N VAL A 357 -5.52 -12.94 13.14
CA VAL A 357 -6.88 -13.46 13.38
C VAL A 357 -7.36 -14.30 12.21
N ALA A 358 -7.59 -15.60 12.43
CA ALA A 358 -8.11 -16.55 11.43
C ALA A 358 -7.34 -16.51 10.09
N PRO A 359 -6.09 -17.04 10.03
CA PRO A 359 -5.25 -17.04 8.84
C PRO A 359 -5.91 -17.69 7.62
N ASN A 360 -5.60 -17.18 6.41
CA ASN A 360 -6.09 -17.70 5.12
C ASN A 360 -7.63 -17.75 4.98
N PRO A 361 -8.41 -16.74 5.39
CA PRO A 361 -9.87 -16.80 5.45
C PRO A 361 -10.56 -16.90 4.08
N ASN A 362 -9.83 -16.75 2.99
CA ASN A 362 -10.31 -16.95 1.62
C ASN A 362 -10.27 -18.44 1.18
N LEU A 363 -9.84 -19.35 2.09
CA LEU A 363 -9.87 -20.79 1.87
C LEU A 363 -11.13 -21.44 2.50
N GLN A 364 -11.66 -22.43 1.80
CA GLN A 364 -12.81 -23.20 2.27
C GLN A 364 -12.46 -24.00 3.54
N SER A 365 -11.24 -24.53 3.67
CA SER A 365 -10.76 -25.19 4.87
C SER A 365 -10.62 -24.27 6.08
N GLU A 366 -10.52 -22.96 5.87
CA GLU A 366 -10.34 -21.95 6.91
C GLU A 366 -11.60 -21.08 7.11
N GLY A 367 -12.78 -21.55 6.66
CA GLY A 367 -14.07 -20.96 6.96
C GLY A 367 -14.84 -20.31 5.81
N TRP A 368 -14.19 -20.07 4.68
CA TRP A 368 -14.88 -19.55 3.49
C TRP A 368 -16.01 -20.48 3.02
N ARG A 369 -17.16 -19.89 2.67
CA ARG A 369 -18.43 -20.56 2.34
C ARG A 369 -19.11 -21.31 3.47
N ARG A 370 -18.56 -21.24 4.71
CA ARG A 370 -19.18 -21.80 5.91
C ARG A 370 -19.48 -20.73 6.93
N SER A 371 -18.45 -20.08 7.47
CA SER A 371 -18.58 -19.02 8.47
C SER A 371 -18.78 -17.64 7.85
N TRP A 372 -18.32 -17.46 6.62
CA TRP A 372 -18.52 -16.29 5.74
C TRP A 372 -18.51 -16.70 4.27
N HIS A 373 -19.14 -15.89 3.40
CA HIS A 373 -19.29 -16.22 1.99
C HIS A 373 -18.29 -15.49 1.08
N ASP A 374 -17.78 -14.34 1.52
CA ASP A 374 -16.89 -13.44 0.78
C ASP A 374 -16.08 -12.56 1.76
N GLY A 375 -15.29 -11.65 1.21
CA GLY A 375 -14.50 -10.72 2.00
C GLY A 375 -15.34 -9.78 2.88
N ALA A 376 -16.53 -9.37 2.46
CA ALA A 376 -17.42 -8.50 3.24
C ALA A 376 -18.00 -9.24 4.46
N GLY A 377 -18.43 -10.48 4.26
CA GLY A 377 -18.89 -11.35 5.34
C GLY A 377 -17.77 -11.64 6.36
N PHE A 378 -16.55 -11.91 5.88
CA PHE A 378 -15.38 -12.05 6.75
C PHE A 378 -15.05 -10.75 7.47
N GLY A 379 -15.11 -9.62 6.78
CA GLY A 379 -14.87 -8.30 7.38
C GLY A 379 -15.78 -8.03 8.57
N THR A 380 -17.08 -8.28 8.42
CA THR A 380 -18.06 -8.16 9.51
C THR A 380 -17.75 -9.11 10.66
N TRP A 381 -17.43 -10.37 10.35
CA TRP A 381 -17.05 -11.37 11.34
C TRP A 381 -15.77 -10.96 12.10
N PHE A 382 -14.76 -10.49 11.37
CA PHE A 382 -13.48 -10.03 11.92
C PHE A 382 -13.67 -8.82 12.85
N GLN A 383 -14.48 -7.84 12.48
CA GLN A 383 -14.76 -6.66 13.31
C GLN A 383 -15.44 -7.05 14.64
N ASP A 384 -16.41 -7.98 14.62
CA ASP A 384 -17.03 -8.48 15.85
C ASP A 384 -16.01 -9.23 16.73
N VAL A 385 -15.17 -10.11 16.14
CA VAL A 385 -14.11 -10.80 16.89
C VAL A 385 -13.14 -9.81 17.52
N THR A 386 -12.61 -8.88 16.73
CA THR A 386 -11.61 -7.91 17.23
C THR A 386 -12.19 -6.95 18.25
N GLY A 387 -13.45 -6.54 18.11
CA GLY A 387 -14.16 -5.75 19.13
C GLY A 387 -14.20 -6.47 20.48
N ARG A 388 -14.65 -7.72 20.49
CA ARG A 388 -14.70 -8.54 21.71
C ARG A 388 -13.32 -8.81 22.35
N LEU A 389 -12.29 -8.97 21.51
CA LEU A 389 -10.93 -9.19 22.00
C LEU A 389 -10.34 -7.90 22.59
N ARG A 390 -10.57 -6.74 21.97
CA ARG A 390 -10.11 -5.44 22.49
C ARG A 390 -10.72 -5.07 23.85
N ASP A 391 -11.97 -5.44 24.07
CA ASP A 391 -12.62 -5.25 25.39
C ASP A 391 -11.87 -5.97 26.53
N ARG A 392 -11.19 -7.07 26.22
CA ARG A 392 -10.46 -7.90 27.20
C ARG A 392 -8.95 -7.69 27.19
N PHE A 393 -8.40 -7.38 26.03
CA PHE A 393 -6.97 -7.25 25.76
C PHE A 393 -6.70 -5.92 25.03
N PRO A 394 -6.82 -4.78 25.72
CA PRO A 394 -6.80 -3.45 25.09
C PRO A 394 -5.49 -3.12 24.37
N ASP A 395 -4.37 -3.72 24.81
CA ASP A 395 -3.05 -3.49 24.17
C ASP A 395 -2.74 -4.51 23.05
N ALA A 396 -3.63 -5.49 22.80
CA ALA A 396 -3.45 -6.46 21.72
C ALA A 396 -3.48 -5.76 20.36
N LYS A 397 -2.54 -6.13 19.50
CA LYS A 397 -2.44 -5.68 18.11
C LYS A 397 -3.02 -6.76 17.20
N LEU A 398 -4.28 -6.58 16.85
CA LEU A 398 -5.07 -7.56 16.10
C LEU A 398 -4.97 -7.28 14.61
N GLY A 399 -4.36 -8.22 13.88
CA GLY A 399 -4.10 -8.09 12.46
C GLY A 399 -5.15 -8.75 11.59
N PHE A 400 -5.50 -8.06 10.50
CA PHE A 400 -6.20 -8.71 9.39
C PHE A 400 -5.24 -9.71 8.76
N PRO A 401 -5.64 -10.98 8.56
CA PRO A 401 -4.70 -12.05 8.26
C PRO A 401 -4.19 -12.04 6.81
N GLY A 402 -3.06 -12.71 6.60
CA GLY A 402 -2.60 -13.05 5.26
C GLY A 402 -3.59 -13.97 4.54
N LEU A 403 -3.80 -13.70 3.25
CA LEU A 403 -4.67 -14.48 2.39
C LEU A 403 -3.87 -15.51 1.58
N SER A 404 -4.47 -16.66 1.32
CA SER A 404 -3.90 -17.61 0.35
C SER A 404 -3.85 -16.96 -1.03
N PRO A 405 -2.65 -16.79 -1.63
CA PRO A 405 -2.51 -16.11 -2.91
C PRO A 405 -3.02 -16.94 -4.09
N GLY A 406 -3.35 -16.25 -5.19
CA GLY A 406 -3.70 -16.84 -6.47
C GLY A 406 -5.18 -16.73 -6.84
N ILE A 407 -5.49 -17.23 -8.04
CA ILE A 407 -6.82 -17.14 -8.66
C ILE A 407 -7.91 -17.90 -7.90
N THR A 408 -9.17 -17.57 -8.19
CA THR A 408 -10.31 -18.33 -7.67
C THR A 408 -10.25 -19.80 -8.10
N VAL A 409 -10.35 -20.70 -7.11
CA VAL A 409 -10.53 -22.14 -7.31
C VAL A 409 -11.92 -22.52 -6.80
N PRO A 410 -12.88 -22.88 -7.68
CA PRO A 410 -14.24 -23.15 -7.28
C PRO A 410 -14.34 -24.14 -6.11
N GLY A 411 -15.06 -23.75 -5.07
CA GLY A 411 -15.27 -24.58 -3.86
C GLY A 411 -14.06 -24.69 -2.92
N LYS A 412 -12.89 -24.13 -3.27
CA LYS A 412 -11.66 -24.24 -2.47
C LYS A 412 -11.09 -22.90 -2.01
N ARG A 413 -11.03 -21.92 -2.91
CA ARG A 413 -10.41 -20.62 -2.64
C ARG A 413 -11.08 -19.50 -3.42
N GLU A 414 -11.31 -18.35 -2.79
CA GLU A 414 -11.59 -17.08 -3.46
C GLU A 414 -10.30 -16.34 -3.79
N GLU A 415 -10.26 -15.66 -4.92
CA GLU A 415 -9.12 -14.84 -5.34
C GLU A 415 -8.87 -13.74 -4.30
N GLN A 416 -7.58 -13.52 -3.97
CA GLN A 416 -7.16 -12.69 -2.83
C GLN A 416 -7.59 -11.23 -2.94
N TYR A 417 -7.45 -10.60 -4.09
CA TYR A 417 -7.74 -9.17 -4.23
C TYR A 417 -9.23 -8.87 -4.21
N ARG A 418 -10.04 -9.77 -4.77
CA ARG A 418 -11.49 -9.70 -4.65
C ARG A 418 -11.96 -9.85 -3.20
N PHE A 419 -11.32 -10.76 -2.46
CA PHE A 419 -11.59 -10.94 -1.04
C PHE A 419 -11.21 -9.69 -0.23
N LEU A 420 -10.04 -9.07 -0.53
CA LEU A 420 -9.60 -7.82 0.10
C LEU A 420 -10.58 -6.67 -0.15
N GLU A 421 -11.05 -6.52 -1.38
CA GLU A 421 -12.02 -5.46 -1.74
C GLU A 421 -13.30 -5.55 -0.90
N GLY A 422 -13.79 -6.76 -0.67
CA GLY A 422 -14.95 -6.97 0.20
C GLY A 422 -14.68 -6.65 1.67
N ALA A 423 -13.44 -6.81 2.13
CA ALA A 423 -13.05 -6.66 3.54
C ALA A 423 -12.42 -5.29 3.87
N ASP A 424 -12.46 -4.32 2.98
CA ASP A 424 -11.68 -3.07 3.05
C ASP A 424 -11.88 -2.30 4.36
N GLU A 425 -13.11 -2.12 4.81
CA GLU A 425 -13.43 -1.45 6.08
C GLU A 425 -12.82 -2.18 7.29
N ALA A 426 -12.84 -3.50 7.29
CA ALA A 426 -12.25 -4.31 8.37
C ALA A 426 -10.73 -4.20 8.39
N ILE A 427 -10.09 -4.16 7.21
CA ILE A 427 -8.66 -3.94 7.06
C ILE A 427 -8.26 -2.56 7.57
N LEU A 428 -9.01 -1.52 7.23
CA LEU A 428 -8.75 -0.17 7.73
C LEU A 428 -8.88 -0.08 9.25
N GLY A 429 -9.78 -0.84 9.87
CA GLY A 429 -9.96 -0.93 11.31
C GLY A 429 -8.98 -1.85 12.06
N ALA A 430 -8.22 -2.69 11.34
CA ALA A 430 -7.21 -3.57 11.93
C ALA A 430 -5.95 -2.80 12.35
N ASP A 431 -5.19 -3.30 13.33
CA ASP A 431 -3.93 -2.67 13.75
C ASP A 431 -2.82 -2.84 12.70
N TRP A 432 -2.87 -3.93 11.93
CA TRP A 432 -1.93 -4.27 10.88
C TRP A 432 -2.57 -5.24 9.87
N ILE A 433 -1.94 -5.45 8.72
CA ILE A 433 -2.38 -6.40 7.69
C ILE A 433 -1.30 -7.44 7.39
N GLY A 434 -1.72 -8.71 7.29
CA GLY A 434 -0.89 -9.84 6.89
C GLY A 434 -0.85 -10.05 5.38
N LEU A 435 0.26 -10.59 4.89
CA LEU A 435 0.47 -10.98 3.51
C LEU A 435 1.10 -12.37 3.45
N ASN A 436 0.59 -13.25 2.58
CA ASN A 436 1.24 -14.51 2.25
C ASN A 436 1.81 -14.41 0.85
N ILE A 437 3.10 -14.68 0.70
CA ILE A 437 3.87 -14.45 -0.52
C ILE A 437 4.62 -15.73 -0.89
N TYR A 438 4.30 -16.29 -2.05
CA TYR A 438 4.94 -17.50 -2.55
C TYR A 438 5.40 -17.30 -3.98
N TRP A 439 6.51 -17.94 -4.35
CA TRP A 439 7.06 -17.96 -5.69
C TRP A 439 7.63 -19.34 -6.00
N ALA A 440 7.67 -19.75 -7.28
CA ALA A 440 8.23 -21.02 -7.69
C ALA A 440 9.65 -20.88 -8.26
N THR A 441 9.93 -19.80 -9.00
CA THR A 441 11.25 -19.54 -9.59
C THR A 441 11.85 -18.23 -9.07
N ALA A 442 13.14 -18.03 -9.23
CA ALA A 442 13.79 -16.77 -8.89
C ALA A 442 13.21 -15.57 -9.69
N SER A 443 12.75 -15.82 -10.93
CA SER A 443 12.07 -14.79 -11.74
C SER A 443 10.71 -14.39 -11.16
N ASP A 444 9.97 -15.34 -10.58
CA ASP A 444 8.67 -15.08 -9.98
C ASP A 444 8.80 -14.24 -8.70
N MET A 445 9.92 -14.41 -7.98
CA MET A 445 10.22 -13.59 -6.81
C MET A 445 10.31 -12.09 -7.14
N GLU A 446 10.66 -11.73 -8.37
CA GLU A 446 10.76 -10.36 -8.86
C GLU A 446 9.45 -9.84 -9.50
N GLN A 447 8.38 -10.63 -9.56
CA GLN A 447 7.11 -10.25 -10.17
C GLN A 447 6.16 -9.62 -9.17
N LEU A 448 5.44 -8.57 -9.60
CA LEU A 448 4.41 -7.89 -8.79
C LEU A 448 3.24 -8.80 -8.40
N SER A 449 2.94 -9.81 -9.22
CA SER A 449 1.85 -10.76 -8.94
C SER A 449 2.25 -11.86 -7.92
N GLU A 450 3.52 -11.99 -7.58
CA GLU A 450 4.07 -13.04 -6.73
C GLU A 450 4.99 -12.46 -5.66
N GLY A 451 6.32 -12.57 -5.78
CA GLY A 451 7.27 -12.14 -4.76
C GLY A 451 7.20 -10.66 -4.39
N GLN A 452 6.85 -9.78 -5.34
CA GLN A 452 6.70 -8.34 -5.09
C GLN A 452 5.25 -7.92 -4.76
N SER A 453 4.35 -8.85 -4.46
CA SER A 453 2.93 -8.55 -4.18
C SER A 453 2.70 -7.61 -2.98
N TYR A 454 3.67 -7.47 -2.08
CA TYR A 454 3.63 -6.47 -1.00
C TYR A 454 3.55 -5.02 -1.55
N GLU A 455 4.08 -4.74 -2.72
CA GLU A 455 3.92 -3.42 -3.38
C GLU A 455 2.46 -3.15 -3.71
N GLU A 456 1.73 -4.16 -4.20
CA GLU A 456 0.30 -4.07 -4.47
C GLU A 456 -0.50 -3.76 -3.19
N TYR A 457 -0.19 -4.45 -2.09
CA TYR A 457 -0.81 -4.18 -0.79
C TYR A 457 -0.45 -2.78 -0.28
N ARG A 458 0.81 -2.33 -0.47
CA ARG A 458 1.24 -0.97 -0.09
C ARG A 458 0.48 0.10 -0.87
N LEU A 459 0.16 -0.14 -2.15
CA LEU A 459 -0.66 0.77 -2.95
C LEU A 459 -2.09 0.86 -2.44
N ARG A 460 -2.66 -0.29 -2.01
CA ARG A 460 -4.02 -0.32 -1.44
C ARG A 460 -4.09 0.33 -0.06
N TYR A 461 -3.10 0.07 0.77
CA TYR A 461 -3.07 0.47 2.19
C TYR A 461 -1.78 1.24 2.50
N PRO A 462 -1.62 2.47 1.98
CA PRO A 462 -0.34 3.21 1.99
C PRO A 462 0.22 3.46 3.38
N ASN A 463 -0.63 3.59 4.40
CA ASN A 463 -0.25 3.90 5.78
C ASN A 463 -0.39 2.73 6.76
N LYS A 464 -0.75 1.54 6.30
CA LYS A 464 -0.96 0.37 7.16
C LYS A 464 0.37 -0.31 7.47
N LEU A 465 0.59 -0.67 8.74
CA LEU A 465 1.65 -1.61 9.11
C LEU A 465 1.35 -2.97 8.44
N MET A 466 2.36 -3.55 7.82
CA MET A 466 2.28 -4.83 7.14
C MET A 466 3.21 -5.85 7.77
N PHE A 467 2.78 -7.09 7.81
CA PHE A 467 3.63 -8.23 8.09
C PHE A 467 3.54 -9.21 6.93
N VAL A 468 4.67 -9.66 6.40
CA VAL A 468 4.68 -10.83 5.53
C VAL A 468 4.54 -12.05 6.44
N THR A 469 3.27 -12.47 6.63
CA THR A 469 2.90 -13.50 7.61
C THR A 469 3.28 -14.91 7.18
N GLU A 470 3.43 -15.13 5.88
CA GLU A 470 4.03 -16.33 5.31
C GLU A 470 4.78 -15.98 4.03
N PHE A 471 5.96 -16.56 3.84
CA PHE A 471 6.55 -16.62 2.52
C PHE A 471 7.36 -17.90 2.32
N GLY A 472 7.52 -18.30 1.07
CA GLY A 472 8.31 -19.48 0.75
C GLY A 472 8.34 -19.82 -0.73
N ASN A 473 9.21 -20.79 -1.05
CA ASN A 473 9.28 -21.41 -2.36
C ASN A 473 8.85 -22.88 -2.25
N PRO A 474 7.67 -23.28 -2.77
CA PRO A 474 7.17 -24.64 -2.68
C PRO A 474 7.77 -25.61 -3.72
N ALA A 475 8.66 -25.16 -4.61
CA ALA A 475 9.26 -26.03 -5.62
C ALA A 475 10.01 -27.22 -4.97
N GLU A 476 9.73 -28.42 -5.43
CA GLU A 476 10.27 -29.66 -4.86
C GLU A 476 11.65 -30.01 -5.40
N ASP A 477 12.00 -29.48 -6.57
CA ASP A 477 13.25 -29.73 -7.30
C ASP A 477 14.41 -28.81 -6.88
N LEU A 478 14.17 -27.85 -5.99
CA LEU A 478 15.19 -26.94 -5.50
C LEU A 478 15.84 -27.43 -4.20
N SER A 479 17.18 -27.40 -4.17
CA SER A 479 17.94 -27.70 -2.96
C SER A 479 17.73 -26.65 -1.86
N GLY A 480 17.95 -27.05 -0.59
CA GLY A 480 17.91 -26.16 0.56
C GLY A 480 18.83 -24.94 0.41
N ALA A 481 20.01 -25.10 -0.21
CA ALA A 481 20.94 -24.00 -0.47
C ALA A 481 20.38 -22.96 -1.46
N VAL A 482 19.70 -23.41 -2.51
CA VAL A 482 19.08 -22.48 -3.49
C VAL A 482 17.93 -21.72 -2.83
N LYS A 483 17.06 -22.41 -2.09
CA LYS A 483 15.97 -21.78 -1.33
C LYS A 483 16.51 -20.78 -0.29
N ALA A 484 17.59 -21.14 0.41
CA ALA A 484 18.23 -20.28 1.40
C ALA A 484 18.72 -18.95 0.79
N ASN A 485 19.35 -19.00 -0.39
CA ASN A 485 19.79 -17.81 -1.10
C ASN A 485 18.60 -16.92 -1.55
N GLN A 486 17.51 -17.51 -2.04
CA GLN A 486 16.30 -16.77 -2.38
C GLN A 486 15.67 -16.11 -1.15
N TYR A 487 15.58 -16.84 -0.02
CA TYR A 487 15.04 -16.30 1.22
C TYR A 487 15.90 -15.15 1.77
N LEU A 488 17.22 -15.29 1.71
CA LEU A 488 18.15 -14.25 2.12
C LEU A 488 17.97 -12.98 1.29
N GLU A 489 17.88 -13.11 -0.04
CA GLU A 489 17.64 -12.00 -0.96
C GLU A 489 16.28 -11.34 -0.70
N PHE A 490 15.23 -12.14 -0.49
CA PHE A 490 13.89 -11.62 -0.19
C PHE A 490 13.85 -10.84 1.13
N TYR A 491 14.48 -11.36 2.19
CA TYR A 491 14.64 -10.62 3.45
C TYR A 491 15.38 -9.30 3.25
N ARG A 492 16.46 -9.30 2.47
CA ARG A 492 17.23 -8.10 2.16
C ARG A 492 16.37 -7.04 1.48
N GLN A 493 15.60 -7.43 0.48
CA GLN A 493 14.67 -6.54 -0.23
C GLN A 493 13.61 -5.94 0.72
N LEU A 494 12.99 -6.76 1.56
CA LEU A 494 11.97 -6.31 2.50
C LEU A 494 12.55 -5.42 3.61
N ARG A 495 13.82 -5.61 3.99
CA ARG A 495 14.51 -4.78 4.97
C ARG A 495 14.56 -3.30 4.55
N GLU A 496 14.63 -3.03 3.26
CA GLU A 496 14.66 -1.68 2.70
C GLU A 496 13.27 -1.02 2.58
N LYS A 497 12.20 -1.80 2.80
CA LYS A 497 10.83 -1.30 2.60
C LYS A 497 10.24 -0.74 3.89
N PRO A 498 9.79 0.54 3.87
CA PRO A 498 9.16 1.13 5.06
C PRO A 498 7.79 0.51 5.33
N GLY A 499 7.44 0.42 6.62
CA GLY A 499 6.12 -0.05 7.07
C GLY A 499 5.90 -1.55 6.95
N ILE A 500 6.96 -2.34 6.77
CA ILE A 500 6.94 -3.80 6.92
C ILE A 500 7.60 -4.14 8.26
N GLY A 501 6.82 -4.71 9.18
CA GLY A 501 7.28 -4.97 10.55
C GLY A 501 8.16 -6.21 10.67
N ALA A 502 7.77 -7.30 10.03
CA ALA A 502 8.55 -8.53 9.95
C ALA A 502 8.16 -9.34 8.71
N ALA A 503 9.07 -10.21 8.27
CA ALA A 503 8.79 -11.24 7.28
C ALA A 503 9.04 -12.62 7.90
N PHE A 504 8.05 -13.50 7.78
CA PHE A 504 8.10 -14.83 8.36
C PHE A 504 8.17 -15.88 7.26
N ALA A 505 9.32 -16.53 7.12
CA ALA A 505 9.42 -17.71 6.26
C ALA A 505 8.49 -18.83 6.75
N PHE A 506 7.89 -19.56 5.84
CA PHE A 506 7.05 -20.69 6.20
C PHE A 506 7.90 -21.79 6.83
N ALA A 507 7.59 -22.09 8.00
CA ALA A 507 7.94 -22.96 9.09
C ALA A 507 9.38 -23.52 9.16
N ILE A 508 9.94 -23.43 10.37
CA ILE A 508 11.16 -24.17 10.75
C ILE A 508 10.90 -25.67 10.66
N SER A 509 9.77 -26.14 11.19
CA SER A 509 9.37 -27.55 11.14
C SER A 509 7.84 -27.72 11.16
N ALA A 510 7.37 -28.93 10.88
CA ALA A 510 5.97 -29.30 10.98
C ALA A 510 5.83 -30.67 11.64
N LYS A 511 4.69 -30.91 12.31
CA LYS A 511 4.35 -32.24 12.83
C LYS A 511 4.10 -33.23 11.70
N GLU A 512 3.38 -32.76 10.66
CA GLU A 512 3.00 -33.55 9.48
C GLU A 512 2.93 -32.63 8.25
N GLY A 513 3.22 -33.15 7.06
CA GLY A 513 3.12 -32.41 5.80
C GLY A 513 4.21 -31.35 5.59
N HIS A 514 4.05 -30.57 4.54
CA HIS A 514 4.86 -29.39 4.20
C HIS A 514 6.37 -29.64 3.99
N ALA A 515 6.78 -30.87 3.64
CA ALA A 515 8.20 -31.24 3.52
C ALA A 515 9.01 -30.34 2.56
N ASN A 516 8.37 -29.82 1.51
CA ASN A 516 8.97 -28.91 0.52
C ASN A 516 9.09 -27.45 0.98
N LEU A 517 8.46 -27.08 2.11
CA LEU A 517 8.43 -25.71 2.62
C LEU A 517 9.14 -25.56 3.98
N VAL A 518 9.25 -26.64 4.77
CA VAL A 518 9.88 -26.57 6.09
C VAL A 518 11.40 -26.58 5.99
N TRP A 519 12.07 -25.84 6.85
CA TRP A 519 13.53 -25.77 6.89
C TRP A 519 14.15 -27.10 7.34
N ARG A 520 13.51 -27.78 8.30
CA ARG A 520 13.94 -29.06 8.82
C ARG A 520 13.31 -30.25 8.06
N SER A 521 13.34 -30.21 6.73
CA SER A 521 13.00 -31.37 5.89
C SER A 521 14.06 -32.48 6.01
N SER A 522 15.33 -32.06 6.12
CA SER A 522 16.47 -32.91 6.49
C SER A 522 17.43 -32.15 7.39
N LYS A 523 18.41 -32.86 8.01
CA LYS A 523 19.45 -32.19 8.81
C LYS A 523 20.30 -31.25 7.94
N ALA A 524 20.68 -31.70 6.74
CA ALA A 524 21.50 -30.92 5.81
C ALA A 524 20.78 -29.63 5.35
N ASP A 525 19.50 -29.72 5.00
CA ASP A 525 18.70 -28.54 4.58
C ASP A 525 18.55 -27.55 5.73
N SER A 526 18.30 -28.04 6.94
CA SER A 526 18.18 -27.20 8.14
C SER A 526 19.46 -26.42 8.40
N GLU A 527 20.61 -27.07 8.37
CA GLU A 527 21.91 -26.43 8.58
C GLU A 527 22.22 -25.41 7.48
N GLN A 528 21.94 -25.72 6.22
CA GLN A 528 22.15 -24.81 5.10
C GLN A 528 21.28 -23.56 5.21
N MET A 529 20.00 -23.71 5.53
CA MET A 529 19.06 -22.60 5.70
C MET A 529 19.46 -21.71 6.87
N ALA A 530 19.69 -22.31 8.04
CA ALA A 530 20.06 -21.58 9.25
C ALA A 530 21.39 -20.83 9.08
N ASN A 531 22.43 -21.48 8.54
CA ASN A 531 23.74 -20.86 8.33
C ASN A 531 23.67 -19.71 7.33
N ALA A 532 22.94 -19.87 6.22
CA ALA A 532 22.82 -18.80 5.22
C ALA A 532 22.14 -17.57 5.81
N ILE A 533 21.02 -17.76 6.51
CA ILE A 533 20.26 -16.64 7.11
C ILE A 533 21.02 -16.04 8.31
N GLY A 534 21.68 -16.87 9.13
CA GLY A 534 22.44 -16.43 10.28
C GLY A 534 23.71 -15.65 9.94
N SER A 535 24.30 -15.92 8.78
CA SER A 535 25.51 -15.21 8.30
C SER A 535 25.23 -13.89 7.57
N ARG A 536 23.97 -13.45 7.50
CA ARG A 536 23.61 -12.18 6.86
C ARG A 536 24.31 -10.99 7.46
N THR A 537 24.57 -9.96 6.64
CA THR A 537 25.27 -8.72 7.03
C THR A 537 24.41 -7.46 6.91
N PHE A 538 23.12 -7.58 6.71
CA PHE A 538 22.15 -6.47 6.55
C PHE A 538 21.09 -6.45 7.66
#